data_94124f28c90023376eafa4d16c70cbc8
#
_entry.id   94124f28c90023376eafa4d16c70cbc8
#
_cell.length_a   1.000
_cell.length_b   1.000
_cell.length_c   1.000
_cell.angle_alpha   90.00
_cell.angle_beta   90.00
_cell.angle_gamma   90.00
#
_symmetry.space_group_name_H-M   'P 1'
#
loop_
_entity.id
_entity.type
_entity.pdbx_description
1 polymer ?
#
loop_
_entity_poly.entity_id
_entity_poly.type
_entity_poly.pdbx_seq_one_letter_code
_entity_poly.pdbx_strand_id
1 'polypeptide(L)'
;MVCACLMMGACQNSKKKNTPEEVTESFFKAFYTADFTHMYQFTTKKSQVVIKALQDGMKDRPEQIETMRKRKIEFTETKVVTQTDSTAVCASAFKVDGEDTQAEWELLKENDEWKVTMVLP
;
A
#
# COMPACT_ATOMS: atom_id res chain seq x y z
N MET A 1 -31.85 -8.62 -12.82
CA MET A 1 -31.73 -8.40 -12.21
C MET A 1 -31.21 -8.46 -11.87
N VAL A 2 -30.72 -8.61 -11.90
CA VAL A 2 -30.19 -8.51 -11.29
C VAL A 2 -29.53 -8.55 -11.00
N CYS A 3 -29.10 -8.74 -11.13
CA CYS A 3 -28.48 -8.59 -10.66
C CYS A 3 -27.90 -8.59 -10.36
N ALA A 4 -27.87 -8.80 -10.58
CA ALA A 4 -27.33 -8.64 -10.10
C ALA A 4 -26.77 -8.55 -9.73
N CYS A 5 -26.79 -8.63 -9.79
CA CYS A 5 -26.33 -8.35 -9.22
C CYS A 5 -25.87 -8.37 -8.80
N LEU A 6 -26.03 -8.51 -9.00
CA LEU A 6 -25.73 -8.42 -8.39
C LEU A 6 -25.12 -8.50 -8.02
N MET A 7 -24.98 -8.66 -8.13
CA MET A 7 -24.56 -8.60 -7.61
C MET A 7 -23.99 -8.42 -7.32
N MET A 8 -23.77 -8.40 -7.45
CA MET A 8 -23.30 -8.04 -7.09
C MET A 8 -22.91 -7.79 -6.48
N GLY A 9 -22.81 -7.78 -6.34
CA GLY A 9 -22.47 -7.43 -5.75
C GLY A 9 -21.84 -7.64 -5.08
N ALA A 10 -21.93 -7.65 -4.92
CA ALA A 10 -21.24 -7.66 -3.86
C ALA A 10 -20.24 -8.54 -3.69
N CYS A 11 -20.32 -9.31 -3.76
CA CYS A 11 -19.50 -10.26 -3.51
C CYS A 11 -18.20 -10.12 -3.90
N GLN A 12 -17.97 -9.76 -4.83
CA GLN A 12 -16.64 -9.59 -5.23
C GLN A 12 -16.07 -8.33 -4.74
N ASN A 13 -16.61 -7.78 -3.74
CA ASN A 13 -16.15 -6.53 -3.22
C ASN A 13 -14.70 -6.52 -2.85
N SER A 14 -14.23 -7.56 -2.20
CA SER A 14 -12.86 -7.60 -1.79
C SER A 14 -11.90 -7.60 -2.96
N LYS A 15 -12.26 -8.25 -4.03
CA LYS A 15 -11.41 -8.27 -5.19
C LYS A 15 -11.34 -6.94 -5.88
N LYS A 16 -12.44 -6.21 -5.86
CA LYS A 16 -12.48 -4.94 -6.53
C LYS A 16 -11.64 -3.90 -5.86
N LYS A 17 -11.23 -4.17 -4.63
CA LYS A 17 -10.43 -3.23 -3.89
C LYS A 17 -8.95 -3.38 -4.15
N ASN A 18 -8.58 -4.28 -5.01
CA ASN A 18 -7.17 -4.41 -5.36
C ASN A 18 -6.89 -3.63 -6.63
N THR A 19 -6.94 -2.30 -6.51
CA THR A 19 -6.52 -1.40 -7.57
C THR A 19 -5.16 -0.83 -7.19
N PRO A 20 -4.39 -0.34 -8.17
CA PRO A 20 -3.10 0.27 -7.84
C PRO A 20 -3.23 1.40 -6.83
N GLU A 21 -4.27 2.22 -6.95
CA GLU A 21 -4.47 3.34 -6.03
C GLU A 21 -4.72 2.86 -4.61
N GLU A 22 -5.60 1.88 -4.45
CA GLU A 22 -5.94 1.38 -3.12
C GLU A 22 -4.77 0.69 -2.46
N VAL A 23 -4.03 -0.09 -3.22
CA VAL A 23 -2.85 -0.77 -2.70
C VAL A 23 -1.79 0.25 -2.28
N THR A 24 -1.62 1.28 -3.09
CA THR A 24 -0.65 2.34 -2.79
C THR A 24 -1.00 3.04 -1.48
N GLU A 25 -2.27 3.43 -1.31
CA GLU A 25 -2.69 4.11 -0.08
C GLU A 25 -2.55 3.20 1.13
N SER A 26 -2.96 1.95 0.99
CA SER A 26 -2.85 1.00 2.10
C SER A 26 -1.40 0.77 2.49
N PHE A 27 -0.52 0.67 1.50
CA PHE A 27 0.90 0.50 1.78
C PHE A 27 1.50 1.72 2.44
N PHE A 28 1.20 2.92 1.95
CA PHE A 28 1.74 4.15 2.56
C PHE A 28 1.30 4.27 4.00
N LYS A 29 0.02 4.00 4.26
CA LYS A 29 -0.48 4.06 5.62
C LYS A 29 0.30 3.09 6.51
N ALA A 30 0.48 1.88 6.06
CA ALA A 30 1.22 0.88 6.82
C ALA A 30 2.68 1.31 7.01
N PHE A 31 3.28 1.83 5.96
CA PHE A 31 4.68 2.23 5.99
C PHE A 31 4.94 3.34 7.01
N TYR A 32 4.10 4.37 7.01
CA TYR A 32 4.30 5.51 7.91
C TYR A 32 3.88 5.23 9.34
N THR A 33 3.08 4.19 9.56
CA THR A 33 2.62 3.84 10.90
C THR A 33 3.28 2.58 11.44
N ALA A 34 4.34 2.11 10.79
CA ALA A 34 5.10 0.93 11.21
C ALA A 34 4.22 -0.32 11.37
N ASP A 35 3.26 -0.48 10.48
CA ASP A 35 2.39 -1.65 10.48
C ASP A 35 3.00 -2.71 9.55
N PHE A 36 3.96 -3.44 10.06
CA PHE A 36 4.74 -4.38 9.24
C PHE A 36 3.88 -5.50 8.66
N THR A 37 2.88 -5.94 9.39
CA THR A 37 1.99 -7.00 8.90
C THR A 37 1.31 -6.58 7.60
N HIS A 38 0.76 -5.37 7.58
CA HIS A 38 0.11 -4.87 6.37
C HIS A 38 1.13 -4.55 5.28
N MET A 39 2.32 -4.07 5.66
CA MET A 39 3.35 -3.87 4.66
C MET A 39 3.66 -5.17 3.91
N TYR A 40 3.76 -6.29 4.63
CA TYR A 40 3.98 -7.58 3.99
C TYR A 40 2.87 -7.93 3.01
N GLN A 41 1.64 -7.63 3.37
CA GLN A 41 0.49 -7.97 2.54
C GLN A 41 0.49 -7.23 1.22
N PHE A 42 1.00 -6.01 1.20
CA PHE A 42 0.88 -5.15 0.03
C PHE A 42 2.17 -5.05 -0.79
N THR A 43 3.21 -5.80 -0.44
CA THR A 43 4.46 -5.78 -1.18
C THR A 43 4.69 -7.07 -1.94
N THR A 44 5.49 -6.98 -3.01
CA THR A 44 5.87 -8.16 -3.76
C THR A 44 6.69 -9.09 -2.86
N LYS A 45 6.66 -10.36 -3.19
CA LYS A 45 7.39 -11.36 -2.41
C LYS A 45 8.86 -11.00 -2.29
N LYS A 46 9.44 -10.53 -3.39
CA LYS A 46 10.85 -10.13 -3.42
C LYS A 46 11.11 -8.95 -2.51
N SER A 47 10.15 -8.02 -2.42
CA SER A 47 10.30 -6.83 -1.58
C SER A 47 10.09 -7.10 -0.10
N GLN A 48 9.50 -8.23 0.24
CA GLN A 48 9.30 -8.57 1.65
C GLN A 48 10.61 -8.69 2.41
N VAL A 49 11.70 -8.98 1.71
CA VAL A 49 13.03 -9.00 2.33
C VAL A 49 13.38 -7.62 2.87
N VAL A 50 13.01 -6.57 2.13
CA VAL A 50 13.26 -5.19 2.57
C VAL A 50 12.43 -4.87 3.81
N ILE A 51 11.16 -5.29 3.80
CA ILE A 51 10.28 -5.06 4.96
C ILE A 51 10.82 -5.76 6.20
N LYS A 52 11.30 -6.98 6.02
CA LYS A 52 11.86 -7.71 7.15
C LYS A 52 13.11 -7.00 7.70
N ALA A 53 13.95 -6.48 6.83
CA ALA A 53 15.12 -5.75 7.24
C ALA A 53 14.75 -4.49 8.03
N LEU A 54 13.71 -3.79 7.59
CA LEU A 54 13.20 -2.63 8.30
C LEU A 54 12.69 -3.02 9.69
N GLN A 55 11.91 -4.09 9.74
CA GLN A 55 11.37 -4.57 11.01
C GLN A 55 12.47 -4.96 11.97
N ASP A 56 13.47 -5.71 11.48
CA ASP A 56 14.58 -6.12 12.30
C ASP A 56 15.40 -4.93 12.81
N GLY A 57 15.55 -3.91 11.96
CA GLY A 57 16.28 -2.71 12.34
C GLY A 57 15.57 -1.86 13.36
N MET A 58 14.26 -2.00 13.48
CA MET A 58 13.46 -1.21 14.42
C MET A 58 13.05 -1.95 15.68
N LYS A 59 13.34 -3.24 15.77
CA LYS A 59 12.84 -4.00 16.91
C LYS A 59 13.45 -3.56 18.23
N ASP A 60 14.60 -2.91 18.20
CA ASP A 60 15.23 -2.38 19.41
C ASP A 60 14.78 -0.96 19.72
N ARG A 61 13.80 -0.45 18.96
CA ARG A 61 13.31 0.93 19.12
C ARG A 61 11.80 0.94 19.31
N PRO A 62 11.30 0.31 20.38
CA PRO A 62 9.84 0.22 20.58
C PRO A 62 9.17 1.57 20.75
N GLU A 63 9.89 2.55 21.28
CA GLU A 63 9.33 3.88 21.45
C GLU A 63 9.10 4.56 20.12
N GLN A 64 10.01 4.36 19.17
CA GLN A 64 9.87 4.93 17.85
C GLN A 64 8.70 4.29 17.11
N ILE A 65 8.56 2.96 17.23
CA ILE A 65 7.43 2.26 16.63
C ILE A 65 6.13 2.79 17.19
N GLU A 66 6.07 2.98 18.50
CA GLU A 66 4.88 3.49 19.14
C GLU A 66 4.51 4.88 18.64
N THR A 67 5.51 5.73 18.50
CA THR A 67 5.31 7.08 17.96
C THR A 67 4.77 7.02 16.54
N MET A 68 5.32 6.15 15.71
CA MET A 68 4.87 6.02 14.32
C MET A 68 3.45 5.50 14.24
N ARG A 69 3.07 4.58 15.13
CA ARG A 69 1.71 4.03 15.12
C ARG A 69 0.64 5.06 15.40
N LYS A 70 1.02 6.16 16.05
CA LYS A 70 0.08 7.22 16.40
C LYS A 70 -0.04 8.28 15.33
N ARG A 71 0.74 8.18 14.26
CA ARG A 71 0.69 9.14 13.18
C ARG A 71 -0.66 9.11 12.49
N LYS A 72 -1.12 10.29 12.14
CA LYS A 72 -2.37 10.44 11.42
C LYS A 72 -2.07 10.64 9.94
N ILE A 73 -2.57 9.75 9.11
CA ILE A 73 -2.33 9.80 7.68
C ILE A 73 -3.64 10.16 6.99
N GLU A 74 -3.62 11.22 6.19
CA GLU A 74 -4.80 11.67 5.46
C GLU A 74 -4.43 11.81 3.99
N PHE A 75 -5.05 10.98 3.15
CA PHE A 75 -4.79 11.05 1.72
C PHE A 75 -5.62 12.14 1.07
N THR A 76 -4.94 12.96 0.25
CA THR A 76 -5.59 14.03 -0.50
C THR A 76 -5.89 13.54 -1.91
N GLU A 77 -4.92 12.90 -2.54
CA GLU A 77 -5.07 12.43 -3.90
C GLU A 77 -4.11 11.28 -4.15
N THR A 78 -4.59 10.26 -4.83
CA THR A 78 -3.74 9.15 -5.29
C THR A 78 -4.12 8.86 -6.73
N LYS A 79 -3.14 8.82 -7.61
CA LYS A 79 -3.45 8.59 -9.02
C LYS A 79 -2.40 7.71 -9.66
N VAL A 80 -2.83 6.99 -10.68
CA VAL A 80 -1.94 6.18 -11.50
C VAL A 80 -1.25 7.11 -12.49
N VAL A 81 0.06 7.12 -12.48
CA VAL A 81 0.85 7.91 -13.41
C VAL A 81 1.04 7.16 -14.73
N THR A 82 1.39 5.88 -14.61
CA THR A 82 1.50 4.99 -15.77
C THR A 82 1.01 3.61 -15.39
N GLN A 83 0.51 2.88 -16.38
CA GLN A 83 0.03 1.53 -16.11
C GLN A 83 0.10 0.67 -17.35
N THR A 84 0.56 -0.57 -17.17
CA THR A 84 0.49 -1.62 -18.18
C THR A 84 -0.33 -2.76 -17.59
N ASP A 85 -0.38 -3.89 -18.28
CA ASP A 85 -1.12 -5.05 -17.77
C ASP A 85 -0.53 -5.60 -16.47
N SER A 86 0.76 -5.39 -16.23
CA SER A 86 1.44 -6.00 -15.10
C SER A 86 2.24 -5.03 -14.24
N THR A 87 2.31 -3.76 -14.63
CA THR A 87 3.08 -2.75 -13.87
C THR A 87 2.28 -1.47 -13.75
N ALA A 88 2.56 -0.71 -12.72
CA ALA A 88 1.95 0.60 -12.52
C ALA A 88 2.88 1.47 -11.69
N VAL A 89 2.73 2.78 -11.88
CA VAL A 89 3.38 3.75 -11.00
C VAL A 89 2.26 4.62 -10.45
N CYS A 90 2.18 4.72 -9.13
CA CYS A 90 1.18 5.55 -8.47
C CYS A 90 1.84 6.65 -7.67
N ALA A 91 1.26 7.83 -7.74
CA ALA A 91 1.70 8.99 -6.97
C ALA A 91 0.61 9.35 -5.97
N SER A 92 1.01 9.63 -4.75
CA SER A 92 0.08 10.05 -3.70
C SER A 92 0.51 11.37 -3.10
N ALA A 93 -0.49 12.21 -2.82
CA ALA A 93 -0.33 13.40 -2.01
C ALA A 93 -1.14 13.15 -0.74
N PHE A 94 -0.51 13.32 0.39
CA PHE A 94 -1.16 13.03 1.67
C PHE A 94 -0.54 13.86 2.77
N LYS A 95 -1.18 13.86 3.93
CA LYS A 95 -0.68 14.56 5.10
C LYS A 95 -0.29 13.56 6.16
N VAL A 96 0.89 13.77 6.74
CA VAL A 96 1.36 12.99 7.88
C VAL A 96 1.39 13.93 9.06
N ASP A 97 0.47 13.74 10.00
CA ASP A 97 0.31 14.63 11.16
C ASP A 97 0.17 16.09 10.72
N GLY A 98 -0.58 16.30 9.64
CA GLY A 98 -0.85 17.64 9.13
C GLY A 98 0.19 18.19 8.17
N GLU A 99 1.29 17.50 7.95
CA GLU A 99 2.34 17.97 7.04
C GLU A 99 2.17 17.36 5.65
N ASP A 100 2.22 18.21 4.64
CA ASP A 100 2.07 17.75 3.26
C ASP A 100 3.24 16.87 2.83
N THR A 101 2.91 15.75 2.22
CA THR A 101 3.89 14.78 1.75
C THR A 101 3.48 14.28 0.39
N GLN A 102 4.45 13.98 -0.46
CA GLN A 102 4.21 13.40 -1.77
C GLN A 102 5.19 12.28 -2.00
N ALA A 103 4.72 11.20 -2.61
CA ALA A 103 5.58 10.07 -2.90
C ALA A 103 5.03 9.26 -4.06
N GLU A 104 5.91 8.51 -4.72
CA GLU A 104 5.56 7.60 -5.80
C GLU A 104 6.08 6.22 -5.50
N TRP A 105 5.31 5.21 -5.89
CA TRP A 105 5.74 3.83 -5.79
C TRP A 105 5.44 3.09 -7.08
N GLU A 106 6.32 2.14 -7.38
CA GLU A 106 6.07 1.20 -8.47
C GLU A 106 5.32 0.01 -7.92
N LEU A 107 4.41 -0.52 -8.73
CA LEU A 107 3.65 -1.71 -8.38
C LEU A 107 3.80 -2.75 -9.49
N LEU A 108 3.74 -4.00 -9.10
CA LEU A 108 3.73 -5.13 -10.02
C LEU A 108 2.55 -6.02 -9.68
N LYS A 109 2.05 -6.74 -10.68
CA LYS A 109 1.05 -7.76 -10.42
C LYS A 109 1.70 -9.07 -10.06
N GLU A 110 1.26 -9.65 -8.95
CA GLU A 110 1.63 -10.99 -8.53
C GLU A 110 0.34 -11.76 -8.27
N ASN A 111 0.16 -12.89 -8.94
CA ASN A 111 -1.04 -13.71 -8.77
C ASN A 111 -2.31 -12.88 -8.95
N ASP A 112 -2.31 -12.03 -9.98
CA ASP A 112 -3.43 -11.16 -10.34
C ASP A 112 -3.75 -10.08 -9.31
N GLU A 113 -2.82 -9.82 -8.39
CA GLU A 113 -2.99 -8.76 -7.40
C GLU A 113 -1.88 -7.73 -7.53
N TRP A 114 -2.25 -6.47 -7.40
CA TRP A 114 -1.27 -5.40 -7.38
C TRP A 114 -0.50 -5.40 -6.07
N LYS A 115 0.81 -5.26 -6.16
CA LYS A 115 1.70 -5.22 -5.00
C LYS A 115 2.74 -4.14 -5.21
N VAL A 116 3.10 -3.46 -4.13
CA VAL A 116 4.17 -2.46 -4.19
C VAL A 116 5.51 -3.17 -4.29
N THR A 117 6.37 -2.70 -5.18
CA THR A 117 7.72 -3.25 -5.28
C THR A 117 8.72 -2.23 -4.75
N MET A 118 9.58 -2.69 -3.84
CA MET A 118 10.62 -1.87 -3.25
C MET A 118 12.01 -2.30 -3.73
N VAL A 119 12.05 -3.36 -4.51
CA VAL A 119 13.31 -3.87 -5.05
C VAL A 119 13.33 -3.56 -6.52
N LEU A 120 14.30 -2.76 -6.93
CA LEU A 120 14.44 -2.41 -8.34
C LEU A 120 15.05 -3.59 -9.08
N PRO A 121 14.63 -3.79 -10.34
CA PRO A 121 15.17 -4.89 -11.14
C PRO A 121 16.64 -4.71 -11.46
#